data_0d2de8445efaf05f95452a2c29284432
#
_entry.id   0d2de8445efaf05f95452a2c29284432
#
_cell.length_a   1.000
_cell.length_b   1.000
_cell.length_c   1.000
_cell.angle_alpha   90.00
_cell.angle_beta   90.00
_cell.angle_gamma   90.00
#
_symmetry.space_group_name_H-M   'P 1'
#
loop_
_entity.id
_entity.type
_entity.pdbx_description
1 polymer ?
#
loop_
_entity_poly.entity_id
_entity_poly.type
_entity_poly.pdbx_seq_one_letter_code
_entity_poly.pdbx_strand_id
1 'polypeptide(L)'
;MRVQPLRFDRNVIDDILEGRKVQTRRILKPQPTDATVAWLREVGPNGKWIAVEDPVPPPSRRRIRRMSCPYGEPGQSIPLYDDSGVSFAQVLLIGLRIQRLQDISEADVAAEGCARGHSAHGGFLPGIPMKSVFALAWCELYGARAWAVNPWVWALEFRLEKALPWPASGDAPDSGSRSAAPGNR
;
A
#
# COMPACT_ATOMS: atom_id res chain seq x y z
N MET A 1 10.77 10.83 -13.69
CA MET A 1 11.07 10.04 -12.49
C MET A 1 10.56 8.62 -12.73
N ARG A 2 11.33 7.58 -12.40
CA ARG A 2 10.88 6.20 -12.65
C ARG A 2 9.87 5.82 -11.55
N VAL A 3 8.63 5.54 -11.96
CA VAL A 3 7.58 5.12 -11.03
C VAL A 3 7.92 3.72 -10.50
N GLN A 4 7.84 3.55 -9.18
CA GLN A 4 8.03 2.22 -8.56
C GLN A 4 6.78 1.37 -8.79
N PRO A 5 6.92 0.07 -9.08
CA PRO A 5 5.79 -0.83 -9.24
C PRO A 5 5.03 -1.00 -7.92
N LEU A 6 3.70 -0.91 -7.97
CA LEU A 6 2.84 -1.35 -6.88
C LEU A 6 2.63 -2.86 -6.99
N ARG A 7 3.13 -3.58 -5.99
CA ARG A 7 3.01 -5.04 -5.89
C ARG A 7 1.98 -5.43 -4.88
N PHE A 8 1.28 -6.52 -5.16
CA PHE A 8 0.21 -7.05 -4.32
C PHE A 8 0.32 -8.56 -4.19
N ASP A 9 0.05 -9.06 -3.00
CA ASP A 9 -0.11 -10.48 -2.73
C ASP A 9 -1.29 -11.02 -3.54
N ARG A 10 -1.18 -12.27 -3.98
CA ARG A 10 -2.20 -12.96 -4.78
C ARG A 10 -3.59 -12.93 -4.12
N ASN A 11 -3.64 -13.02 -2.81
CA ASN A 11 -4.88 -13.07 -2.04
C ASN A 11 -5.75 -11.80 -2.14
N VAL A 12 -5.17 -10.66 -2.57
CA VAL A 12 -5.89 -9.38 -2.68
C VAL A 12 -6.14 -8.96 -4.12
N ILE A 13 -5.65 -9.71 -5.11
CA ILE A 13 -5.80 -9.36 -6.53
C ILE A 13 -7.26 -9.39 -6.96
N ASP A 14 -8.02 -10.41 -6.56
CA ASP A 14 -9.44 -10.53 -6.88
C ASP A 14 -10.25 -9.37 -6.28
N ASP A 15 -9.90 -8.91 -5.07
CA ASP A 15 -10.53 -7.74 -4.46
C ASP A 15 -10.27 -6.44 -5.26
N ILE A 16 -9.10 -6.31 -5.88
CA ILE A 16 -8.77 -5.19 -6.75
C ILE A 16 -9.54 -5.29 -8.07
N LEU A 17 -9.54 -6.48 -8.69
CA LEU A 17 -10.22 -6.71 -9.98
C LEU A 17 -11.73 -6.55 -9.88
N GLU A 18 -12.33 -6.90 -8.75
CA GLU A 18 -13.75 -6.74 -8.47
C GLU A 18 -14.12 -5.37 -7.88
N GLY A 19 -13.14 -4.48 -7.67
CA GLY A 19 -13.35 -3.13 -7.15
C GLY A 19 -13.67 -3.04 -5.66
N ARG A 20 -13.46 -4.11 -4.90
CA ARG A 20 -13.59 -4.08 -3.43
C ARG A 20 -12.41 -3.39 -2.76
N LYS A 21 -11.20 -3.56 -3.33
CA LYS A 21 -9.99 -2.85 -2.89
C LYS A 21 -9.66 -1.75 -3.89
N VAL A 22 -9.88 -0.51 -3.49
CA VAL A 22 -9.65 0.70 -4.29
C VAL A 22 -8.65 1.65 -3.65
N GLN A 23 -8.06 1.25 -2.54
CA GLN A 23 -7.06 2.02 -1.80
C GLN A 23 -5.92 1.12 -1.33
N THR A 24 -4.71 1.69 -1.20
CA THR A 24 -3.58 0.97 -0.60
C THR A 24 -2.67 1.93 0.14
N ARG A 25 -2.08 1.45 1.24
CA ARG A 25 -1.08 2.17 2.03
C ARG A 25 0.30 1.60 1.81
N ARG A 26 1.28 2.49 1.69
CA ARG A 26 2.71 2.15 1.58
C ARG A 26 3.51 2.99 2.54
N ILE A 27 4.43 2.37 3.27
CA ILE A 27 5.29 3.09 4.22
C ILE A 27 6.08 4.18 3.51
N LEU A 28 6.00 5.41 4.02
CA LEU A 28 6.80 6.53 3.55
C LEU A 28 8.29 6.25 3.82
N LYS A 29 9.12 6.36 2.82
CA LYS A 29 10.57 6.15 2.98
C LYS A 29 11.36 7.31 2.37
N PRO A 30 12.32 7.88 3.12
CA PRO A 30 12.58 7.66 4.53
C PRO A 30 11.50 8.30 5.41
N GLN A 31 11.30 7.79 6.63
CA GLN A 31 10.37 8.42 7.58
C GLN A 31 10.82 9.84 7.89
N PRO A 32 9.90 10.80 8.04
CA PRO A 32 10.21 12.13 8.53
C PRO A 32 10.65 12.09 10.01
N THR A 33 11.11 13.22 10.49
CA THR A 33 11.47 13.37 11.91
C THR A 33 10.24 13.34 12.81
N ASP A 34 10.41 13.06 14.09
CA ASP A 34 9.31 13.09 15.06
C ASP A 34 8.70 14.48 15.24
N ALA A 35 9.42 15.53 14.84
CA ALA A 35 8.91 16.91 14.82
C ALA A 35 7.89 17.17 13.69
N THR A 36 7.72 16.23 12.73
CA THR A 36 6.75 16.40 11.64
C THR A 36 5.35 16.18 12.15
N VAL A 37 4.52 17.23 12.08
CA VAL A 37 3.12 17.21 12.55
C VAL A 37 2.10 17.16 11.43
N ALA A 38 2.45 17.65 10.24
CA ALA A 38 1.56 17.67 9.08
C ALA A 38 2.33 17.69 7.76
N TRP A 39 1.56 17.60 6.67
CA TRP A 39 2.09 17.69 5.31
C TRP A 39 1.30 18.70 4.49
N LEU A 40 2.00 19.51 3.72
CA LEU A 40 1.43 20.39 2.70
C LEU A 40 1.82 19.88 1.31
N ARG A 41 0.96 20.11 0.34
CA ARG A 41 1.27 19.84 -1.07
C ARG A 41 1.46 21.15 -1.81
N GLU A 42 2.56 21.28 -2.56
CA GLU A 42 2.78 22.40 -3.46
C GLU A 42 1.68 22.42 -4.54
N VAL A 43 1.20 23.63 -4.89
CA VAL A 43 0.21 23.81 -5.95
C VAL A 43 0.88 23.65 -7.30
N GLY A 44 0.26 22.89 -8.21
CA GLY A 44 0.71 22.71 -9.58
C GLY A 44 0.90 21.24 -9.98
N PRO A 45 1.11 20.99 -11.28
CA PRO A 45 1.43 19.67 -11.78
C PRO A 45 2.78 19.22 -11.19
N ASN A 46 2.83 18.04 -10.66
CA ASN A 46 4.01 17.48 -9.95
C ASN A 46 4.37 18.22 -8.64
N GLY A 47 3.40 18.85 -7.97
CA GLY A 47 3.59 19.48 -6.68
C GLY A 47 4.14 18.50 -5.64
N LYS A 48 5.25 18.89 -5.00
CA LYS A 48 5.90 18.07 -3.98
C LYS A 48 5.18 18.17 -2.65
N TRP A 49 5.30 17.14 -1.84
CA TRP A 49 4.86 17.15 -0.47
C TRP A 49 5.94 17.76 0.43
N ILE A 50 5.52 18.66 1.32
CA ILE A 50 6.38 19.39 2.24
C ILE A 50 6.02 18.98 3.66
N ALA A 51 7.00 18.44 4.40
CA ALA A 51 6.83 18.18 5.82
C ALA A 51 6.71 19.50 6.58
N VAL A 52 5.68 19.62 7.41
CA VAL A 52 5.48 20.72 8.36
C VAL A 52 5.97 20.23 9.72
N GLU A 53 6.97 20.88 10.26
CA GLU A 53 7.56 20.55 11.56
C GLU A 53 7.08 21.56 12.61
N ASP A 54 6.91 21.09 13.85
CA ASP A 54 6.70 21.97 15.00
C ASP A 54 7.84 22.97 15.11
N PRO A 55 7.55 24.22 15.47
CA PRO A 55 8.58 25.22 15.68
C PRO A 55 9.48 24.79 16.84
N VAL A 56 10.69 24.35 16.52
CA VAL A 56 11.76 24.17 17.51
C VAL A 56 12.29 25.54 17.89
N PRO A 57 12.57 25.85 19.19
CA PRO A 57 13.10 27.16 19.60
C PRO A 57 14.33 27.56 18.78
N PRO A 58 14.47 28.86 18.45
CA PRO A 58 15.59 29.34 17.64
C PRO A 58 16.96 29.03 18.31
N PRO A 59 18.03 28.80 17.52
CA PRO A 59 18.20 29.19 16.12
C PRO A 59 18.30 28.05 15.12
N SER A 60 17.39 27.08 15.13
CA SER A 60 17.44 26.00 14.16
C SER A 60 16.82 26.41 12.82
N ARG A 61 17.61 26.33 11.75
CA ARG A 61 17.08 26.48 10.38
C ARG A 61 16.05 25.38 10.15
N ARG A 62 14.78 25.74 9.88
CA ARG A 62 13.73 24.80 9.46
C ARG A 62 14.24 23.99 8.27
N ARG A 63 14.40 22.71 8.45
CA ARG A 63 14.70 21.79 7.35
C ARG A 63 13.40 21.51 6.62
N ILE A 64 13.19 22.17 5.50
CA ILE A 64 12.07 21.86 4.61
C ILE A 64 12.42 20.56 3.88
N ARG A 65 11.67 19.52 4.13
CA ARG A 65 11.81 18.25 3.43
C ARG A 65 10.73 18.15 2.35
N ARG A 66 11.17 18.13 1.10
CA ARG A 66 10.29 17.92 -0.04
C ARG A 66 10.37 16.47 -0.50
N MET A 67 9.20 15.87 -0.75
CA MET A 67 9.06 14.48 -1.18
C MET A 67 8.08 14.37 -2.35
N SER A 68 8.35 13.43 -3.25
CA SER A 68 7.42 13.02 -4.30
C SER A 68 7.00 11.57 -4.04
N CYS A 69 5.77 11.22 -4.41
CA CYS A 69 5.31 9.85 -4.31
C CYS A 69 6.09 8.98 -5.32
N PRO A 70 6.72 7.89 -4.88
CA PRO A 70 7.44 7.02 -5.79
C PRO A 70 6.52 6.17 -6.68
N TYR A 71 5.23 6.10 -6.36
CA TYR A 71 4.24 5.25 -7.05
C TYR A 71 3.44 6.00 -8.11
N GLY A 72 3.62 7.29 -8.26
CA GLY A 72 2.91 8.14 -9.23
C GLY A 72 2.14 9.27 -8.59
N GLU A 73 1.39 9.99 -9.42
CA GLU A 73 0.59 11.16 -9.04
C GLU A 73 -0.87 10.98 -9.49
N PRO A 74 -1.84 11.62 -8.83
CA PRO A 74 -3.23 11.61 -9.29
C PRO A 74 -3.36 12.02 -10.75
N GLY A 75 -4.20 11.30 -11.50
CA GLY A 75 -4.36 11.45 -12.96
C GLY A 75 -3.42 10.58 -13.79
N GLN A 76 -2.52 9.83 -13.18
CA GLN A 76 -1.64 8.89 -13.91
C GLN A 76 -2.24 7.48 -13.90
N SER A 77 -2.19 6.83 -15.07
CA SER A 77 -2.44 5.40 -15.20
C SER A 77 -1.18 4.62 -14.87
N ILE A 78 -1.28 3.68 -13.95
CA ILE A 78 -0.15 2.87 -13.50
C ILE A 78 -0.49 1.37 -13.55
N PRO A 79 0.48 0.52 -13.91
CA PRO A 79 0.31 -0.93 -13.84
C PRO A 79 0.44 -1.44 -12.41
N LEU A 80 -0.38 -2.43 -12.06
CA LEU A 80 -0.28 -3.20 -10.84
C LEU A 80 0.35 -4.56 -11.14
N TYR A 81 1.15 -5.06 -10.20
CA TYR A 81 1.89 -6.30 -10.34
C TYR A 81 1.61 -7.24 -9.17
N ASP A 82 1.72 -8.52 -9.42
CA ASP A 82 1.83 -9.53 -8.37
C ASP A 82 3.25 -9.59 -7.78
N ASP A 83 3.45 -10.46 -6.82
CA ASP A 83 4.76 -10.67 -6.17
C ASP A 83 5.79 -11.26 -7.14
N SER A 84 5.36 -12.01 -8.15
CA SER A 84 6.24 -12.56 -9.20
C SER A 84 6.67 -11.52 -10.23
N GLY A 85 5.99 -10.36 -10.26
CA GLY A 85 6.24 -9.26 -11.19
C GLY A 85 5.42 -9.31 -12.47
N VAL A 86 4.39 -10.15 -12.51
CA VAL A 86 3.42 -10.19 -13.61
C VAL A 86 2.40 -9.09 -13.40
N SER A 87 2.15 -8.27 -14.44
CA SER A 87 1.12 -7.22 -14.37
C SER A 87 -0.26 -7.85 -14.58
N PHE A 88 -1.20 -7.56 -13.64
CA PHE A 88 -2.56 -8.06 -13.67
C PHE A 88 -3.63 -7.00 -13.94
N ALA A 89 -3.29 -5.72 -13.78
CA ALA A 89 -4.22 -4.63 -14.01
C ALA A 89 -3.52 -3.31 -14.36
N GLN A 90 -4.28 -2.39 -14.95
CA GLN A 90 -3.97 -0.96 -14.99
C GLN A 90 -5.01 -0.19 -14.19
N VAL A 91 -4.57 0.77 -13.40
CA VAL A 91 -5.42 1.61 -12.57
C VAL A 91 -5.08 3.09 -12.77
N LEU A 92 -6.10 3.94 -12.70
CA LEU A 92 -5.94 5.38 -12.61
C LEU A 92 -5.77 5.77 -11.14
N LEU A 93 -4.68 6.43 -10.79
CA LEU A 93 -4.55 7.07 -9.48
C LEU A 93 -5.51 8.27 -9.42
N ILE A 94 -6.44 8.26 -8.47
CA ILE A 94 -7.45 9.31 -8.29
C ILE A 94 -7.21 10.13 -7.03
N GLY A 95 -6.49 9.58 -6.05
CA GLY A 95 -6.17 10.25 -4.80
C GLY A 95 -4.80 9.88 -4.26
N LEU A 96 -4.16 10.84 -3.60
CA LEU A 96 -2.88 10.65 -2.93
C LEU A 96 -2.81 11.56 -1.72
N ARG A 97 -2.49 10.99 -0.54
CA ARG A 97 -2.27 11.74 0.68
C ARG A 97 -1.18 11.10 1.54
N ILE A 98 -0.62 11.90 2.44
CA ILE A 98 0.29 11.42 3.48
C ILE A 98 -0.44 11.56 4.82
N GLN A 99 -0.44 10.50 5.61
CA GLN A 99 -1.05 10.48 6.94
C GLN A 99 -0.30 9.51 7.87
N ARG A 100 -0.56 9.59 9.18
CA ARG A 100 -0.17 8.52 10.08
C ARG A 100 -0.99 7.27 9.78
N LEU A 101 -0.39 6.11 9.94
CA LEU A 101 -1.06 4.83 9.68
C LEU A 101 -2.36 4.68 10.47
N GLN A 102 -2.32 5.05 11.77
CA GLN A 102 -3.47 4.90 12.66
C GLN A 102 -4.56 5.95 12.46
N ASP A 103 -4.33 6.98 11.63
CA ASP A 103 -5.36 7.95 11.23
C ASP A 103 -6.29 7.40 10.14
N ILE A 104 -6.14 6.12 9.77
CA ILE A 104 -7.04 5.43 8.86
C ILE A 104 -8.48 5.47 9.37
N SER A 105 -9.41 5.91 8.54
CA SER A 105 -10.85 5.91 8.84
C SER A 105 -11.48 4.53 8.57
N GLU A 106 -12.67 4.26 9.12
CA GLU A 106 -13.42 3.03 8.81
C GLU A 106 -13.75 2.92 7.31
N ALA A 107 -14.05 4.04 6.65
CA ALA A 107 -14.28 4.08 5.20
C ALA A 107 -13.01 3.70 4.42
N ASP A 108 -11.85 4.19 4.86
CA ASP A 108 -10.57 3.83 4.27
C ASP A 108 -10.23 2.35 4.47
N VAL A 109 -10.55 1.80 5.65
CA VAL A 109 -10.35 0.36 5.92
C VAL A 109 -11.19 -0.49 4.97
N ALA A 110 -12.44 -0.08 4.72
CA ALA A 110 -13.28 -0.75 3.72
C ALA A 110 -12.69 -0.64 2.30
N ALA A 111 -12.17 0.54 1.92
CA ALA A 111 -11.52 0.78 0.64
C ALA A 111 -10.19 0.03 0.47
N GLU A 112 -9.53 -0.36 1.56
CA GLU A 112 -8.37 -1.27 1.56
C GLU A 112 -8.74 -2.74 1.28
N GLY A 113 -10.04 -3.05 1.14
CA GLY A 113 -10.55 -4.40 0.92
C GLY A 113 -10.84 -5.17 2.21
N CYS A 114 -10.72 -4.54 3.37
CA CYS A 114 -11.10 -5.15 4.64
C CYS A 114 -12.62 -5.07 4.80
N ALA A 115 -13.36 -5.98 4.18
CA ALA A 115 -14.80 -6.10 4.40
C ALA A 115 -15.10 -6.48 5.86
N ARG A 116 -16.32 -6.13 6.34
CA ARG A 116 -16.73 -6.47 7.72
C ARG A 116 -16.57 -7.96 7.98
N GLY A 117 -15.68 -8.28 8.92
CA GLY A 117 -15.43 -9.65 9.37
C GLY A 117 -14.50 -10.47 8.48
N HIS A 118 -13.88 -9.92 7.45
CA HIS A 118 -12.85 -10.58 6.66
C HIS A 118 -11.53 -9.84 6.80
N SER A 119 -10.46 -10.57 7.09
CA SER A 119 -9.11 -10.02 6.95
C SER A 119 -8.74 -9.96 5.46
N ALA A 120 -7.79 -9.09 5.10
CA ALA A 120 -7.23 -9.03 3.75
C ALA A 120 -6.60 -10.37 3.28
N HIS A 121 -6.43 -11.33 4.19
CA HIS A 121 -5.90 -12.68 3.96
C HIS A 121 -6.95 -13.80 4.14
N GLY A 122 -8.26 -13.45 4.05
CA GLY A 122 -9.34 -14.46 3.90
C GLY A 122 -9.93 -15.02 5.20
N GLY A 123 -9.56 -14.52 6.38
CA GLY A 123 -10.16 -14.97 7.65
C GLY A 123 -11.44 -14.19 8.01
N PHE A 124 -12.53 -14.89 8.32
CA PHE A 124 -13.72 -14.27 8.91
C PHE A 124 -13.51 -14.04 10.41
N LEU A 125 -13.62 -12.79 10.86
CA LEU A 125 -13.41 -12.36 12.23
C LEU A 125 -14.66 -11.63 12.76
N PRO A 126 -15.74 -12.35 13.12
CA PRO A 126 -16.98 -11.74 13.58
C PRO A 126 -16.79 -10.97 14.88
N GLY A 127 -17.39 -9.77 14.94
CA GLY A 127 -17.35 -8.93 16.15
C GLY A 127 -16.07 -8.12 16.35
N ILE A 128 -15.07 -8.24 15.48
CA ILE A 128 -13.84 -7.43 15.55
C ILE A 128 -14.05 -6.13 14.75
N PRO A 129 -13.68 -4.95 15.31
CA PRO A 129 -13.70 -3.70 14.57
C PRO A 129 -12.82 -3.78 13.32
N MET A 130 -13.30 -3.22 12.20
CA MET A 130 -12.60 -3.26 10.91
C MET A 130 -11.16 -2.71 10.99
N LYS A 131 -10.97 -1.64 11.77
CA LYS A 131 -9.63 -1.07 12.01
C LYS A 131 -8.68 -2.06 12.69
N SER A 132 -9.19 -2.92 13.57
CA SER A 132 -8.39 -3.98 14.21
C SER A 132 -8.02 -5.08 13.21
N VAL A 133 -8.94 -5.44 12.31
CA VAL A 133 -8.66 -6.38 11.22
C VAL A 133 -7.56 -5.84 10.30
N PHE A 134 -7.65 -4.57 9.92
CA PHE A 134 -6.58 -3.92 9.15
C PHE A 134 -5.26 -3.89 9.89
N ALA A 135 -5.27 -3.60 11.21
CA ALA A 135 -4.05 -3.59 12.03
C ALA A 135 -3.37 -4.95 12.08
N LEU A 136 -4.14 -6.05 12.15
CA LEU A 136 -3.60 -7.41 12.09
C LEU A 136 -2.96 -7.69 10.74
N ALA A 137 -3.66 -7.43 9.63
CA ALA A 137 -3.12 -7.59 8.28
C ALA A 137 -1.86 -6.75 8.06
N TRP A 138 -1.83 -5.52 8.59
CA TRP A 138 -0.63 -4.69 8.54
C TRP A 138 0.56 -5.30 9.30
N CYS A 139 0.32 -5.87 10.49
CA CYS A 139 1.35 -6.53 11.26
C CYS A 139 1.86 -7.83 10.60
N GLU A 140 1.02 -8.55 9.89
CA GLU A 140 1.43 -9.72 9.10
C GLU A 140 2.39 -9.32 7.97
N LEU A 141 2.12 -8.22 7.27
CA LEU A 141 2.94 -7.74 6.16
C LEU A 141 4.27 -7.08 6.60
N TYR A 142 4.26 -6.35 7.70
CA TYR A 142 5.37 -5.46 8.09
C TYR A 142 5.99 -5.81 9.45
N GLY A 143 5.50 -6.87 10.11
CA GLY A 143 6.00 -7.35 11.40
C GLY A 143 5.13 -6.93 12.60
N ALA A 144 5.18 -7.71 13.68
CA ALA A 144 4.27 -7.62 14.82
C ALA A 144 4.16 -6.24 15.50
N ARG A 145 5.19 -5.40 15.40
CA ARG A 145 5.20 -4.05 16.00
C ARG A 145 4.83 -2.94 15.02
N ALA A 146 4.60 -3.28 13.74
CA ALA A 146 4.46 -2.29 12.68
C ALA A 146 3.25 -1.35 12.87
N TRP A 147 2.15 -1.85 13.46
CA TRP A 147 1.01 -1.03 13.81
C TRP A 147 1.33 -0.03 14.94
N ALA A 148 1.99 -0.50 16.00
CA ALA A 148 2.32 0.33 17.16
C ALA A 148 3.31 1.45 16.85
N VAL A 149 4.19 1.26 15.89
CA VAL A 149 5.13 2.28 15.40
C VAL A 149 4.40 3.46 14.76
N ASN A 150 3.18 3.26 14.26
CA ASN A 150 2.34 4.28 13.63
C ASN A 150 3.11 5.15 12.61
N PRO A 151 3.72 4.53 11.57
CA PRO A 151 4.55 5.25 10.62
C PRO A 151 3.71 6.23 9.77
N TRP A 152 4.38 7.21 9.17
CA TRP A 152 3.83 7.95 8.05
C TRP A 152 3.71 7.05 6.82
N VAL A 153 2.61 7.14 6.12
CA VAL A 153 2.31 6.33 4.94
C VAL A 153 1.81 7.19 3.77
N TRP A 154 2.09 6.74 2.57
CA TRP A 154 1.36 7.12 1.37
C TRP A 154 0.03 6.36 1.39
N ALA A 155 -1.09 7.06 1.36
CA ALA A 155 -2.40 6.50 1.07
C ALA A 155 -2.72 6.82 -0.39
N LEU A 156 -2.76 5.77 -1.22
CA LEU A 156 -3.05 5.85 -2.65
C LEU A 156 -4.47 5.36 -2.88
N GLU A 157 -5.23 6.15 -3.60
CA GLU A 157 -6.58 5.81 -4.03
C GLU A 157 -6.60 5.64 -5.54
N PHE A 158 -7.21 4.57 -6.03
CA PHE A 158 -7.18 4.23 -7.44
C PHE A 158 -8.52 3.65 -7.92
N ARG A 159 -8.71 3.71 -9.21
CA ARG A 159 -9.84 3.11 -9.93
C ARG A 159 -9.30 2.17 -10.99
N LEU A 160 -9.87 0.97 -11.09
CA LEU A 160 -9.55 0.03 -12.14
C LEU A 160 -9.91 0.64 -13.51
N GLU A 161 -8.95 0.67 -14.44
CA GLU A 161 -9.16 1.05 -15.82
C GLU A 161 -9.23 -0.17 -16.73
N LYS A 162 -8.36 -1.15 -16.48
CA LYS A 162 -8.27 -2.35 -17.30
C LYS A 162 -7.75 -3.53 -16.49
N ALA A 163 -8.50 -4.63 -16.49
CA ALA A 163 -7.98 -5.93 -16.09
C ALA A 163 -7.11 -6.51 -17.22
N LEU A 164 -6.00 -7.14 -16.86
CA LEU A 164 -5.12 -7.84 -17.79
C LEU A 164 -5.31 -9.35 -17.61
N PRO A 165 -4.97 -10.18 -18.63
CA PRO A 165 -5.01 -11.63 -18.48
C PRO A 165 -4.18 -12.04 -17.25
N TRP A 166 -4.84 -12.64 -16.29
CA TRP A 166 -4.29 -13.09 -15.03
C TRP A 166 -4.72 -14.54 -14.78
N PRO A 167 -3.84 -15.47 -14.47
CA PRO A 167 -4.23 -16.85 -14.18
C PRO A 167 -5.11 -16.88 -12.93
N ALA A 168 -6.37 -17.27 -13.11
CA ALA A 168 -7.32 -17.43 -12.02
C ALA A 168 -6.77 -18.40 -10.95
N SER A 169 -7.21 -18.23 -9.69
CA SER A 169 -6.83 -19.10 -8.58
C SER A 169 -7.25 -20.55 -8.87
N GLY A 170 -6.37 -21.33 -9.46
CA GLY A 170 -6.59 -22.71 -9.91
C GLY A 170 -5.56 -23.21 -10.92
N ASP A 171 -4.98 -22.31 -11.70
CA ASP A 171 -3.97 -22.65 -12.72
C ASP A 171 -2.53 -22.30 -12.28
N ALA A 172 -2.19 -22.49 -11.00
CA ALA A 172 -0.78 -22.51 -10.63
C ALA A 172 -0.14 -23.71 -11.33
N PRO A 173 0.92 -23.53 -12.15
CA PRO A 173 1.68 -24.68 -12.65
C PRO A 173 2.17 -25.43 -11.41
N ASP A 174 1.74 -26.68 -11.32
CA ASP A 174 2.23 -27.66 -10.36
C ASP A 174 3.76 -27.56 -10.38
N SER A 175 4.37 -27.17 -9.28
CA SER A 175 5.82 -27.21 -9.11
C SER A 175 6.22 -28.68 -9.03
N GLY A 176 6.10 -29.32 -10.21
CA GLY A 176 6.40 -30.72 -10.46
C GLY A 176 7.74 -31.09 -9.86
N SER A 177 7.66 -32.03 -8.99
CA SER A 177 8.64 -33.06 -8.63
C SER A 177 10.08 -32.76 -9.11
N ARG A 178 10.89 -32.23 -8.23
CA ARG A 178 12.33 -32.46 -8.35
C ARG A 178 12.58 -33.96 -8.17
N SER A 179 12.67 -34.66 -9.32
CA SER A 179 13.17 -35.99 -9.41
C SER A 179 14.49 -36.11 -8.66
N ALA A 180 14.52 -36.97 -7.67
CA ALA A 180 15.75 -37.40 -7.03
C ALA A 180 16.71 -38.01 -8.07
N ALA A 181 17.87 -37.43 -8.23
CA ALA A 181 18.97 -38.04 -8.98
C ALA A 181 19.43 -39.29 -8.23
N PRO A 182 19.67 -40.43 -8.92
CA PRO A 182 20.19 -41.61 -8.29
C PRO A 182 21.67 -41.44 -7.94
N GLY A 183 22.01 -41.85 -6.72
CA GLY A 183 23.40 -41.92 -6.26
C GLY A 183 24.28 -42.73 -7.17
N ASN A 184 25.49 -42.27 -7.33
CA ASN A 184 26.56 -43.10 -7.87
C ASN A 184 27.67 -43.26 -6.82
N ARG A 185 28.16 -44.46 -6.76
CA ARG A 185 29.11 -45.10 -5.84
C ARG A 185 30.44 -44.36 -5.71
#